data_5a5de729556aaf7c4d8bdf5160d6ed14
#
_entry.id   5a5de729556aaf7c4d8bdf5160d6ed14
#
_cell.length_a   1.000
_cell.length_b   1.000
_cell.length_c   1.000
_cell.angle_alpha   90.00
_cell.angle_beta   90.00
_cell.angle_gamma   90.00
#
_symmetry.space_group_name_H-M   'P 1'
#
loop_
_entity.id
_entity.type
_entity.pdbx_description
1 polymer ?
#
loop_
_entity_poly.entity_id
_entity_poly.type
_entity_poly.pdbx_seq_one_letter_code
_entity_poly.pdbx_strand_id
1 'polypeptide(L)'
;MNPRNLFEKVWDDHAVRELANGQTQLFIATHLIHEVTSPQAFGMLRERNLPVRYPERTFATVDHIVPTDEASEPYSDPLADAMIKELRRNCEDFQVTFFDVDTGKQGIIHVVGPEQGLTQPGMTIACGDSHTSTHGAFGAVAFGVGTSQVRDLLATQTMALNKLKVRRINVDGKLGRGVYAKDVILHI
;
A
#
# COMPACT_ATOMS: atom_id res chain seq x y z
N MET A 1 -2.98 8.98 -32.66
CA MET A 1 -2.68 8.14 -31.49
C MET A 1 -3.94 7.38 -31.11
N ASN A 2 -3.82 6.08 -30.86
CA ASN A 2 -4.99 5.33 -30.36
C ASN A 2 -5.39 5.86 -28.97
N PRO A 3 -6.69 6.00 -28.68
CA PRO A 3 -7.14 6.42 -27.36
C PRO A 3 -6.71 5.40 -26.31
N ARG A 4 -6.11 5.87 -25.21
CA ARG A 4 -5.67 5.05 -24.06
C ARG A 4 -6.58 5.31 -22.87
N ASN A 5 -6.92 4.27 -22.11
CA ASN A 5 -7.62 4.40 -20.84
C ASN A 5 -6.68 4.88 -19.73
N LEU A 6 -7.22 5.17 -18.54
CA LEU A 6 -6.45 5.67 -17.41
C LEU A 6 -5.33 4.69 -16.99
N PHE A 7 -5.66 3.40 -16.88
CA PHE A 7 -4.68 2.38 -16.50
C PHE A 7 -3.50 2.33 -17.47
N GLU A 8 -3.75 2.35 -18.77
CA GLU A 8 -2.68 2.34 -19.79
C GLU A 8 -1.78 3.57 -19.68
N LYS A 9 -2.35 4.75 -19.41
CA LYS A 9 -1.58 5.99 -19.22
C LYS A 9 -0.67 5.90 -17.99
N VAL A 10 -1.26 5.53 -16.84
CA VAL A 10 -0.50 5.40 -15.59
C VAL A 10 0.56 4.32 -15.70
N TRP A 11 0.24 3.17 -16.32
CA TRP A 11 1.20 2.10 -16.53
C TRP A 11 2.39 2.56 -17.37
N ASP A 12 2.13 3.18 -18.51
CA ASP A 12 3.18 3.59 -19.45
C ASP A 12 4.07 4.69 -18.84
N ASP A 13 3.49 5.59 -18.02
CA ASP A 13 4.24 6.66 -17.33
C ASP A 13 5.14 6.13 -16.19
N HIS A 14 4.85 4.92 -15.67
CA HIS A 14 5.63 4.28 -14.59
C HIS A 14 6.45 3.08 -15.05
N ALA A 15 6.34 2.66 -16.31
CA ALA A 15 7.12 1.57 -16.86
C ALA A 15 8.58 1.99 -17.01
N VAL A 16 9.47 1.32 -16.25
CA VAL A 16 10.92 1.59 -16.29
C VAL A 16 11.56 0.88 -17.47
N ARG A 17 11.25 -0.41 -17.63
CA ARG A 17 11.75 -1.25 -18.74
C ARG A 17 10.98 -2.56 -18.82
N GLU A 18 11.09 -3.23 -19.94
CA GLU A 18 10.70 -4.62 -20.11
C GLU A 18 11.84 -5.53 -19.64
N LEU A 19 11.49 -6.57 -18.90
CA LEU A 19 12.43 -7.60 -18.42
C LEU A 19 12.52 -8.74 -19.42
N ALA A 20 13.61 -9.53 -19.35
CA ALA A 20 13.85 -10.65 -20.26
C ALA A 20 12.75 -11.74 -20.27
N ASN A 21 11.96 -11.80 -19.20
CA ASN A 21 10.82 -12.72 -19.09
C ASN A 21 9.49 -12.13 -19.59
N GLY A 22 9.53 -10.95 -20.24
CA GLY A 22 8.35 -10.25 -20.76
C GLY A 22 7.55 -9.45 -19.73
N GLN A 23 7.96 -9.41 -18.46
CA GLN A 23 7.36 -8.57 -17.44
C GLN A 23 7.83 -7.12 -17.57
N THR A 24 7.01 -6.18 -17.12
CA THR A 24 7.42 -4.78 -16.95
C THR A 24 7.97 -4.57 -15.55
N GLN A 25 9.15 -3.97 -15.44
CA GLN A 25 9.62 -3.37 -14.20
C GLN A 25 8.85 -2.06 -14.04
N LEU A 26 7.90 -2.03 -13.11
CA LEU A 26 7.02 -0.90 -12.85
C LEU A 26 7.52 -0.13 -11.62
N PHE A 27 7.73 1.18 -11.74
CA PHE A 27 8.02 2.05 -10.61
C PHE A 27 6.75 2.25 -9.77
N ILE A 28 6.89 2.20 -8.46
CA ILE A 28 5.80 2.44 -7.51
C ILE A 28 5.99 3.80 -6.86
N ALA A 29 5.09 4.73 -7.17
CA ALA A 29 5.21 6.12 -6.72
C ALA A 29 5.07 6.27 -5.20
N THR A 30 4.20 5.46 -4.57
CA THR A 30 3.98 5.47 -3.12
C THR A 30 3.91 4.04 -2.59
N HIS A 31 4.70 3.74 -1.58
CA HIS A 31 4.65 2.47 -0.85
C HIS A 31 4.06 2.71 0.54
N LEU A 32 2.91 2.11 0.81
CA LEU A 32 2.25 2.15 2.10
C LEU A 32 2.55 0.85 2.87
N ILE A 33 2.90 0.96 4.13
CA ILE A 33 3.25 -0.18 4.96
C ILE A 33 2.57 -0.11 6.34
N HIS A 34 2.41 -1.25 6.97
CA HIS A 34 1.84 -1.39 8.30
C HIS A 34 2.53 -2.50 9.10
N GLU A 35 2.17 -2.66 10.36
CA GLU A 35 2.84 -3.50 11.33
C GLU A 35 2.80 -5.01 11.04
N VAL A 36 1.86 -5.48 10.21
CA VAL A 36 1.68 -6.94 9.99
C VAL A 36 2.63 -7.49 8.92
N THR A 37 2.80 -6.80 7.79
CA THR A 37 3.54 -7.33 6.63
C THR A 37 4.95 -6.77 6.48
N SER A 38 5.27 -5.67 7.15
CA SER A 38 6.56 -4.99 7.01
C SER A 38 7.70 -5.51 7.90
N PRO A 39 7.50 -6.05 9.12
CA PRO A 39 8.63 -6.40 10.00
C PRO A 39 9.59 -7.41 9.39
N GLN A 40 9.07 -8.47 8.78
CA GLN A 40 9.91 -9.49 8.12
C GLN A 40 10.65 -8.91 6.90
N ALA A 41 10.01 -8.00 6.16
CA ALA A 41 10.65 -7.33 5.03
C ALA A 41 11.84 -6.49 5.48
N PHE A 42 11.71 -5.72 6.55
CA PHE A 42 12.85 -4.98 7.15
C PHE A 42 13.94 -5.90 7.69
N GLY A 43 13.57 -7.03 8.32
CA GLY A 43 14.52 -8.06 8.74
C GLY A 43 15.38 -8.55 7.58
N MET A 44 14.75 -8.87 6.45
CA MET A 44 15.47 -9.31 5.24
C MET A 44 16.38 -8.23 4.64
N LEU A 45 16.02 -6.93 4.77
CA LEU A 45 16.90 -5.84 4.37
C LEU A 45 18.15 -5.77 5.26
N ARG A 46 17.97 -5.86 6.59
CA ARG A 46 19.09 -5.87 7.55
C ARG A 46 20.07 -7.02 7.29
N GLU A 47 19.55 -8.24 7.10
CA GLU A 47 20.38 -9.43 6.78
C GLU A 47 21.26 -9.23 5.56
N ARG A 48 20.80 -8.43 4.60
CA ARG A 48 21.50 -8.17 3.33
C ARG A 48 22.23 -6.83 3.29
N ASN A 49 22.20 -6.07 4.36
CA ASN A 49 22.74 -4.70 4.43
C ASN A 49 22.20 -3.79 3.34
N LEU A 50 20.90 -3.90 3.03
CA LEU A 50 20.23 -3.08 2.04
C LEU A 50 19.48 -1.93 2.72
N PRO A 51 19.61 -0.69 2.21
CA PRO A 51 18.79 0.44 2.67
C PRO A 51 17.38 0.37 2.06
N VAL A 52 16.45 1.13 2.63
CA VAL A 52 15.23 1.53 1.93
C VAL A 52 15.64 2.51 0.84
N ARG A 53 15.25 2.24 -0.40
CA ARG A 53 15.75 2.98 -1.57
C ARG A 53 15.25 4.42 -1.63
N TYR A 54 13.97 4.62 -1.30
CA TYR A 54 13.31 5.93 -1.30
C TYR A 54 12.44 6.04 -0.06
N PRO A 55 13.04 6.32 1.13
CA PRO A 55 12.27 6.42 2.37
C PRO A 55 11.21 7.52 2.32
N GLU A 56 11.43 8.59 1.56
CA GLU A 56 10.48 9.68 1.33
C GLU A 56 9.24 9.29 0.49
N ARG A 57 9.23 8.06 -0.07
CA ARG A 57 8.10 7.49 -0.82
C ARG A 57 7.44 6.33 -0.08
N THR A 58 7.92 6.02 1.12
CA THR A 58 7.39 4.96 1.98
C THR A 58 6.77 5.58 3.21
N PHE A 59 5.53 5.20 3.49
CA PHE A 59 4.76 5.74 4.62
C PHE A 59 4.17 4.60 5.43
N ALA A 60 4.33 4.67 6.74
CA ALA A 60 3.89 3.65 7.68
C ALA A 60 2.78 4.16 8.58
N THR A 61 1.86 3.28 8.97
CA THR A 61 0.93 3.46 10.08
C THR A 61 0.69 2.14 10.79
N VAL A 62 -0.01 2.16 11.90
CA VAL A 62 -0.54 0.98 12.60
C VAL A 62 -2.06 0.99 12.49
N ASP A 63 -2.66 -0.10 12.02
CA ASP A 63 -4.09 -0.16 11.77
C ASP A 63 -4.75 -1.54 11.99
N HIS A 64 -3.97 -2.63 11.99
CA HIS A 64 -4.52 -3.98 12.10
C HIS A 64 -4.64 -4.48 13.53
N ILE A 65 -3.75 -4.05 14.42
CA ILE A 65 -3.63 -4.60 15.77
C ILE A 65 -3.85 -3.57 16.88
N VAL A 66 -4.12 -2.31 16.52
CA VAL A 66 -4.44 -1.26 17.49
C VAL A 66 -5.86 -1.46 17.99
N PRO A 67 -6.10 -1.57 19.32
CA PRO A 67 -7.45 -1.62 19.88
C PRO A 67 -8.26 -0.39 19.54
N THR A 68 -9.58 -0.57 19.36
CA THR A 68 -10.49 0.53 19.03
C THR A 68 -11.12 1.20 20.26
N ASP A 69 -10.96 0.61 21.44
CA ASP A 69 -11.53 1.06 22.71
C ASP A 69 -10.54 1.89 23.54
N GLU A 70 -9.33 1.39 23.75
CA GLU A 70 -8.26 2.12 24.43
C GLU A 70 -6.93 1.93 23.68
N ALA A 71 -6.49 2.96 22.98
CA ALA A 71 -5.20 2.97 22.27
C ALA A 71 -4.05 3.45 23.17
N SER A 72 -4.02 3.02 24.45
CA SER A 72 -2.95 3.38 25.39
C SER A 72 -1.90 2.26 25.52
N GLU A 73 -0.64 2.62 25.42
CA GLU A 73 0.47 1.70 25.67
C GLU A 73 0.75 1.54 27.20
N PRO A 74 1.17 0.35 27.66
CA PRO A 74 1.37 -0.87 26.86
C PRO A 74 0.03 -1.54 26.53
N TYR A 75 -0.05 -2.10 25.32
CA TYR A 75 -1.25 -2.83 24.91
C TYR A 75 -1.44 -4.11 25.71
N SER A 76 -2.69 -4.50 25.95
CA SER A 76 -3.04 -5.71 26.69
C SER A 76 -2.57 -6.99 26.02
N ASP A 77 -2.48 -7.00 24.68
CA ASP A 77 -1.86 -8.08 23.91
C ASP A 77 -0.36 -7.82 23.73
N PRO A 78 0.53 -8.64 24.38
CA PRO A 78 1.98 -8.47 24.28
C PRO A 78 2.52 -8.63 22.86
N LEU A 79 1.84 -9.42 22.00
CA LEU A 79 2.24 -9.59 20.62
C LEU A 79 1.97 -8.32 19.80
N ALA A 80 0.79 -7.73 19.97
CA ALA A 80 0.43 -6.46 19.36
C ALA A 80 1.42 -5.36 19.77
N ASP A 81 1.70 -5.24 21.06
CA ASP A 81 2.66 -4.28 21.61
C ASP A 81 4.06 -4.46 21.00
N ALA A 82 4.53 -5.70 20.89
CA ALA A 82 5.83 -6.01 20.27
C ALA A 82 5.88 -5.65 18.78
N MET A 83 4.80 -5.90 18.02
CA MET A 83 4.73 -5.60 16.59
C MET A 83 4.76 -4.08 16.33
N ILE A 84 4.05 -3.30 17.13
CA ILE A 84 4.05 -1.84 17.02
C ILE A 84 5.43 -1.28 17.33
N LYS A 85 6.05 -1.73 18.42
CA LYS A 85 7.42 -1.33 18.79
C LYS A 85 8.43 -1.67 17.71
N GLU A 86 8.31 -2.84 17.09
CA GLU A 86 9.19 -3.24 16.00
C GLU A 86 8.96 -2.38 14.74
N LEU A 87 7.70 -2.02 14.39
CA LEU A 87 7.46 -1.10 13.29
C LEU A 87 8.05 0.28 13.56
N ARG A 88 7.89 0.81 14.78
CA ARG A 88 8.45 2.09 15.20
C ARG A 88 9.98 2.11 15.03
N ARG A 89 10.66 1.09 15.56
CA ARG A 89 12.09 0.90 15.40
C ARG A 89 12.52 0.79 13.93
N ASN A 90 11.77 0.05 13.12
CA ASN A 90 12.05 -0.10 11.70
C ASN A 90 11.94 1.24 10.97
N CYS A 91 10.92 2.02 11.26
CA CYS A 91 10.73 3.35 10.64
C CYS A 91 11.85 4.32 11.04
N GLU A 92 12.29 4.28 12.30
CA GLU A 92 13.42 5.07 12.77
C GLU A 92 14.74 4.67 12.11
N ASP A 93 15.09 3.38 12.13
CA ASP A 93 16.34 2.85 11.55
C ASP A 93 16.45 3.14 10.04
N PHE A 94 15.34 3.07 9.32
CA PHE A 94 15.30 3.23 7.86
C PHE A 94 14.78 4.61 7.39
N GLN A 95 14.53 5.54 8.32
CA GLN A 95 14.09 6.91 8.04
C GLN A 95 12.76 6.98 7.29
N VAL A 96 11.86 6.05 7.54
CA VAL A 96 10.52 5.99 6.95
C VAL A 96 9.57 6.88 7.74
N THR A 97 8.75 7.67 7.05
CA THR A 97 7.70 8.48 7.69
C THR A 97 6.67 7.57 8.35
N PHE A 98 6.45 7.77 9.65
CA PHE A 98 5.53 6.97 10.44
C PHE A 98 4.43 7.82 11.09
N PHE A 99 3.19 7.47 10.80
CA PHE A 99 1.99 8.00 11.45
C PHE A 99 1.64 7.10 12.64
N ASP A 100 2.31 7.34 13.75
CA ASP A 100 2.11 6.61 15.01
C ASP A 100 0.82 7.06 15.73
N VAL A 101 0.40 6.30 16.73
CA VAL A 101 -0.85 6.52 17.49
C VAL A 101 -0.93 7.88 18.16
N ASP A 102 0.20 8.46 18.56
CA ASP A 102 0.29 9.76 19.21
C ASP A 102 0.34 10.96 18.24
N THR A 103 0.46 10.71 16.95
CA THR A 103 0.61 11.78 15.94
C THR A 103 -0.72 12.48 15.59
N GLY A 104 -1.86 11.91 15.98
CA GLY A 104 -3.18 12.36 15.54
C GLY A 104 -3.45 12.12 14.05
N LYS A 105 -2.58 11.38 13.36
CA LYS A 105 -2.67 11.04 11.93
C LYS A 105 -2.73 9.53 11.70
N GLN A 106 -2.65 8.74 12.76
CA GLN A 106 -2.80 7.29 12.71
C GLN A 106 -4.23 6.92 12.29
N GLY A 107 -4.38 5.84 11.57
CA GLY A 107 -5.65 5.27 11.15
C GLY A 107 -5.48 4.19 10.12
N ILE A 108 -6.59 3.71 9.58
CA ILE A 108 -6.60 2.71 8.51
C ILE A 108 -5.74 3.22 7.36
N ILE A 109 -4.76 2.44 6.91
CA ILE A 109 -3.75 2.86 5.93
C ILE A 109 -4.39 3.39 4.63
N HIS A 110 -5.51 2.81 4.21
CA HIS A 110 -6.23 3.23 3.00
C HIS A 110 -7.10 4.48 3.20
N VAL A 111 -7.25 4.95 4.44
CA VAL A 111 -7.85 6.25 4.80
C VAL A 111 -6.75 7.28 5.00
N VAL A 112 -5.68 6.92 5.71
CA VAL A 112 -4.50 7.78 5.92
C VAL A 112 -3.90 8.24 4.58
N GLY A 113 -3.76 7.32 3.62
CA GLY A 113 -3.22 7.64 2.30
C GLY A 113 -3.91 8.83 1.63
N PRO A 114 -5.23 8.80 1.41
CA PRO A 114 -5.98 9.94 0.87
C PRO A 114 -5.99 11.17 1.78
N GLU A 115 -6.23 11.03 3.08
CA GLU A 115 -6.34 12.16 4.02
C GLU A 115 -5.04 12.94 4.18
N GLN A 116 -3.90 12.26 4.12
CA GLN A 116 -2.59 12.91 4.15
C GLN A 116 -2.11 13.36 2.76
N GLY A 117 -2.94 13.23 1.71
CA GLY A 117 -2.59 13.62 0.35
C GLY A 117 -1.55 12.70 -0.32
N LEU A 118 -1.29 11.52 0.22
CA LEU A 118 -0.33 10.56 -0.33
C LEU A 118 -0.88 9.80 -1.53
N THR A 119 -2.21 9.71 -1.62
CA THR A 119 -2.91 9.11 -2.75
C THR A 119 -3.34 10.19 -3.73
N GLN A 120 -2.76 10.19 -4.92
CA GLN A 120 -3.03 11.17 -5.96
C GLN A 120 -3.46 10.48 -7.27
N PRO A 121 -4.29 11.13 -8.10
CA PRO A 121 -4.60 10.61 -9.43
C PRO A 121 -3.34 10.41 -10.27
N GLY A 122 -3.31 9.32 -11.03
CA GLY A 122 -2.19 9.01 -11.91
C GLY A 122 -0.98 8.36 -11.25
N MET A 123 -1.01 8.09 -9.94
CA MET A 123 0.07 7.40 -9.23
C MET A 123 -0.06 5.88 -9.29
N THR A 124 1.06 5.19 -9.09
CA THR A 124 1.11 3.78 -8.71
C THR A 124 1.31 3.66 -7.21
N ILE A 125 0.54 2.78 -6.55
CA ILE A 125 0.60 2.58 -5.09
C ILE A 125 0.72 1.09 -4.81
N ALA A 126 1.51 0.72 -3.81
CA ALA A 126 1.56 -0.64 -3.29
C ALA A 126 1.45 -0.65 -1.77
N CYS A 127 0.81 -1.69 -1.23
CA CYS A 127 0.71 -1.93 0.20
C CYS A 127 0.62 -3.43 0.46
N GLY A 128 1.14 -3.88 1.58
CA GLY A 128 1.02 -5.28 2.04
C GLY A 128 -0.37 -5.63 2.57
N ASP A 129 -1.42 -5.10 1.97
CA ASP A 129 -2.83 -5.27 2.34
C ASP A 129 -3.70 -5.58 1.13
N SER A 130 -4.70 -6.47 1.32
CA SER A 130 -5.61 -6.94 0.26
C SER A 130 -6.58 -5.87 -0.26
N HIS A 131 -6.85 -4.81 0.52
CA HIS A 131 -7.76 -3.74 0.17
C HIS A 131 -7.09 -2.57 -0.57
N THR A 132 -5.82 -2.69 -0.94
CA THR A 132 -5.04 -1.62 -1.59
C THR A 132 -5.67 -1.11 -2.88
N SER A 133 -6.37 -1.96 -3.63
CA SER A 133 -7.05 -1.55 -4.87
C SER A 133 -8.08 -0.43 -4.67
N THR A 134 -8.53 -0.16 -3.43
CA THR A 134 -9.46 0.93 -3.10
C THR A 134 -8.93 2.31 -3.52
N HIS A 135 -7.60 2.50 -3.55
CA HIS A 135 -7.00 3.74 -4.05
C HIS A 135 -7.33 4.04 -5.53
N GLY A 136 -7.82 3.05 -6.26
CA GLY A 136 -8.36 3.23 -7.61
C GLY A 136 -9.52 4.21 -7.68
N ALA A 137 -10.30 4.37 -6.60
CA ALA A 137 -11.36 5.37 -6.48
C ALA A 137 -10.84 6.81 -6.63
N PHE A 138 -9.57 7.04 -6.34
CA PHE A 138 -8.86 8.32 -6.47
C PHE A 138 -8.08 8.44 -7.80
N GLY A 139 -8.26 7.50 -8.73
CA GLY A 139 -7.55 7.51 -10.01
C GLY A 139 -6.10 7.02 -9.93
N ALA A 140 -5.71 6.33 -8.88
CA ALA A 140 -4.43 5.63 -8.77
C ALA A 140 -4.51 4.20 -9.31
N VAL A 141 -3.38 3.62 -9.71
CA VAL A 141 -3.24 2.19 -9.98
C VAL A 141 -2.56 1.54 -8.78
N ALA A 142 -3.31 0.75 -8.02
CA ALA A 142 -2.89 0.29 -6.71
C ALA A 142 -2.88 -1.23 -6.59
N PHE A 143 -1.88 -1.78 -5.90
CA PHE A 143 -1.60 -3.20 -5.81
C PHE A 143 -1.47 -3.65 -4.35
N GLY A 144 -2.26 -4.67 -3.98
CA GLY A 144 -2.00 -5.47 -2.78
C GLY A 144 -0.85 -6.44 -3.03
N VAL A 145 0.12 -6.50 -2.13
CA VAL A 145 1.35 -7.28 -2.30
C VAL A 145 1.67 -8.15 -1.09
N GLY A 146 2.38 -9.25 -1.31
CA GLY A 146 2.86 -10.11 -0.23
C GLY A 146 4.17 -9.61 0.39
N THR A 147 4.54 -10.15 1.54
CA THR A 147 5.73 -9.76 2.33
C THR A 147 7.05 -9.74 1.53
N SER A 148 7.27 -10.72 0.65
CA SER A 148 8.46 -10.74 -0.20
C SER A 148 8.50 -9.58 -1.20
N GLN A 149 7.34 -9.18 -1.71
CA GLN A 149 7.23 -8.01 -2.59
C GLN A 149 7.38 -6.69 -1.80
N VAL A 150 6.92 -6.64 -0.55
CA VAL A 150 7.19 -5.49 0.35
C VAL A 150 8.69 -5.28 0.51
N ARG A 151 9.47 -6.37 0.75
CA ARG A 151 10.94 -6.30 0.78
C ARG A 151 11.51 -5.74 -0.52
N ASP A 152 11.07 -6.25 -1.65
CA ASP A 152 11.59 -5.84 -2.96
C ASP A 152 11.25 -4.36 -3.25
N LEU A 153 10.06 -3.92 -2.86
CA LEU A 153 9.63 -2.53 -2.94
C LEU A 153 10.49 -1.62 -2.05
N LEU A 154 10.72 -1.99 -0.79
CA LEU A 154 11.60 -1.23 0.09
C LEU A 154 13.01 -1.07 -0.50
N ALA A 155 13.55 -2.14 -1.10
CA ALA A 155 14.89 -2.16 -1.66
C ALA A 155 15.01 -1.45 -3.02
N THR A 156 13.94 -1.38 -3.82
CA THR A 156 14.05 -0.96 -5.24
C THR A 156 13.02 0.07 -5.67
N GLN A 157 11.92 0.22 -4.94
CA GLN A 157 10.74 1.00 -5.31
C GLN A 157 10.08 0.52 -6.61
N THR A 158 10.32 -0.71 -7.03
CA THR A 158 9.79 -1.28 -8.27
C THR A 158 9.19 -2.66 -8.05
N MET A 159 8.28 -3.05 -8.96
CA MET A 159 7.71 -4.38 -9.05
C MET A 159 7.86 -4.95 -10.47
N ALA A 160 8.08 -6.25 -10.57
CA ALA A 160 8.05 -6.97 -11.85
C ALA A 160 6.63 -7.53 -12.07
N LEU A 161 5.91 -7.02 -13.04
CA LEU A 161 4.50 -7.35 -13.29
C LEU A 161 4.22 -7.61 -14.77
N ASN A 162 3.31 -8.55 -15.04
CA ASN A 162 2.68 -8.64 -16.35
C ASN A 162 1.64 -7.51 -16.48
N LYS A 163 1.59 -6.85 -17.62
CA LYS A 163 0.59 -5.79 -17.86
C LYS A 163 -0.81 -6.38 -17.76
N LEU A 164 -1.62 -5.81 -16.87
CA LEU A 164 -2.97 -6.30 -16.60
C LEU A 164 -3.92 -5.95 -17.73
N LYS A 165 -4.96 -6.78 -17.91
CA LYS A 165 -6.06 -6.51 -18.82
C LYS A 165 -7.14 -5.70 -18.12
N VAL A 166 -7.51 -4.56 -18.70
CA VAL A 166 -8.59 -3.73 -18.18
C VAL A 166 -9.94 -4.36 -18.52
N ARG A 167 -10.81 -4.46 -17.51
CA ARG A 167 -12.21 -4.86 -17.67
C ARG A 167 -13.10 -3.68 -17.32
N ARG A 168 -14.19 -3.53 -18.05
CA ARG A 168 -15.24 -2.57 -17.72
C ARG A 168 -16.43 -3.32 -17.11
N ILE A 169 -16.86 -2.86 -15.94
CA ILE A 169 -18.06 -3.34 -15.27
C ILE A 169 -19.04 -2.16 -15.21
N ASN A 170 -20.22 -2.32 -15.78
CA ASN A 170 -21.30 -1.34 -15.69
C ASN A 170 -22.27 -1.80 -14.61
N VAL A 171 -22.60 -0.90 -13.68
CA VAL A 171 -23.62 -1.12 -12.67
C VAL A 171 -24.79 -0.20 -12.98
N ASP A 172 -25.89 -0.76 -13.52
CA ASP A 172 -27.06 -0.02 -13.96
C ASP A 172 -28.23 -0.20 -12.98
N GLY A 173 -29.06 0.84 -12.85
CA GLY A 173 -30.24 0.82 -12.00
C GLY A 173 -30.03 1.51 -10.66
N LYS A 174 -30.84 1.10 -9.68
CA LYS A 174 -30.82 1.64 -8.30
C LYS A 174 -30.59 0.52 -7.30
N LEU A 175 -29.81 0.80 -6.29
CA LEU A 175 -29.58 -0.13 -5.19
C LEU A 175 -30.88 -0.36 -4.41
N GLY A 176 -31.14 -1.61 -4.01
CA GLY A 176 -32.25 -1.96 -3.16
C GLY A 176 -32.09 -1.41 -1.74
N ARG A 177 -33.18 -1.43 -0.96
CA ARG A 177 -33.13 -1.02 0.45
C ARG A 177 -32.16 -1.92 1.23
N GLY A 178 -31.22 -1.30 1.98
CA GLY A 178 -30.22 -2.00 2.79
C GLY A 178 -29.00 -2.46 1.99
N VAL A 179 -28.89 -2.14 0.70
CA VAL A 179 -27.70 -2.41 -0.13
C VAL A 179 -26.86 -1.15 -0.27
N TYR A 180 -25.57 -1.26 0.01
CA TYR A 180 -24.62 -0.14 0.00
C TYR A 180 -23.54 -0.36 -1.07
N ALA A 181 -22.72 0.65 -1.31
CA ALA A 181 -21.64 0.59 -2.29
C ALA A 181 -20.64 -0.55 -2.00
N LYS A 182 -20.41 -0.87 -0.72
CA LYS A 182 -19.55 -1.98 -0.31
C LYS A 182 -20.11 -3.34 -0.75
N ASP A 183 -21.43 -3.53 -0.68
CA ASP A 183 -22.05 -4.78 -1.13
C ASP A 183 -21.87 -4.97 -2.63
N VAL A 184 -21.94 -3.88 -3.41
CA VAL A 184 -21.70 -3.91 -4.85
C VAL A 184 -20.27 -4.34 -5.17
N ILE A 185 -19.26 -3.71 -4.56
CA ILE A 185 -17.85 -4.05 -4.84
C ILE A 185 -17.49 -5.46 -4.36
N LEU A 186 -18.09 -5.95 -3.28
CA LEU A 186 -17.87 -7.31 -2.80
C LEU A 186 -18.57 -8.37 -3.67
N HIS A 187 -19.60 -7.98 -4.45
CA HIS A 187 -20.29 -8.87 -5.40
C HIS A 187 -19.51 -9.03 -6.71
N ILE A 188 -18.71 -8.05 -7.11
CA ILE A 188 -17.90 -8.02 -8.34
C ILE A 188 -16.63 -8.86 -8.19
#